data_0de2542d931948aae94c125f9a3f1af9
#
_entry.id   0de2542d931948aae94c125f9a3f1af9
#
_cell.length_a   1.000
_cell.length_b   1.000
_cell.length_c   1.000
_cell.angle_alpha   90.00
_cell.angle_beta   90.00
_cell.angle_gamma   90.00
#
_symmetry.space_group_name_H-M   'P 1'
#
loop_
_entity.id
_entity.type
_entity.pdbx_description
1 polymer ?
#
loop_
_entity_poly.entity_id
_entity_poly.type
_entity_poly.pdbx_seq_one_letter_code
_entity_poly.pdbx_strand_id
1 'polypeptide(L)'
;IAWITPNDLSGNENKMFISHGERDITRSGLDNSSAVLMPKHSLLLSTRAPIGYLAISNNEICTNQGFKSIVPNAGYHGYFIYYLLKRNVSAIAQQGVGTTFKEVSKDTLSNFAVPLPSKILANNFAEKVTPLCEKRCVLEEENRELERLRDWLMPMLMNGQARVE
;
A
#
# COMPACT_ATOMS: atom_id res chain seq x y z
N ILE A 1 -4.16 15.90 -0.07
CA ILE A 1 -3.10 14.93 0.22
C ILE A 1 -3.76 13.61 0.53
N ALA A 2 -3.37 12.56 -0.20
CA ALA A 2 -3.95 11.23 -0.02
C ALA A 2 -3.71 10.71 1.42
N TRP A 3 -4.80 10.28 2.07
CA TRP A 3 -4.81 9.71 3.40
C TRP A 3 -5.25 8.26 3.34
N ILE A 4 -4.36 7.36 3.70
CA ILE A 4 -4.60 5.92 3.59
C ILE A 4 -4.85 5.31 4.97
N THR A 5 -5.88 4.49 5.04
CA THR A 5 -6.25 3.70 6.22
C THR A 5 -6.19 2.20 5.91
N PRO A 6 -6.11 1.30 6.91
CA PRO A 6 -6.18 -0.14 6.65
C PRO A 6 -7.46 -0.57 5.92
N ASN A 7 -8.56 0.17 6.07
CA ASN A 7 -9.81 -0.09 5.36
C ASN A 7 -9.65 0.08 3.84
N ASP A 8 -8.89 1.09 3.41
CA ASP A 8 -8.63 1.31 1.98
C ASP A 8 -7.84 0.16 1.35
N LEU A 9 -6.98 -0.50 2.15
CA LEU A 9 -6.27 -1.69 1.69
C LEU A 9 -7.13 -2.96 1.72
N SER A 10 -8.19 -3.02 2.51
CA SER A 10 -9.12 -4.16 2.49
C SER A 10 -9.86 -4.26 1.16
N GLY A 11 -10.21 -3.13 0.55
CA GLY A 11 -10.74 -3.06 -0.81
C GLY A 11 -9.69 -3.19 -1.91
N ASN A 12 -8.41 -3.27 -1.55
CA ASN A 12 -7.26 -3.33 -2.46
C ASN A 12 -6.66 -4.75 -2.55
N GLU A 13 -7.45 -5.77 -2.19
CA GLU A 13 -6.98 -7.15 -2.25
C GLU A 13 -6.47 -7.50 -3.64
N ASN A 14 -5.31 -8.14 -3.69
CA ASN A 14 -4.59 -8.48 -4.92
C ASN A 14 -4.00 -7.30 -5.72
N LYS A 15 -4.21 -6.05 -5.34
CA LYS A 15 -3.50 -4.91 -5.93
C LYS A 15 -2.16 -4.69 -5.20
N MET A 16 -1.17 -4.25 -5.94
CA MET A 16 0.18 -3.97 -5.40
C MET A 16 0.34 -2.49 -5.05
N PHE A 17 -0.37 -1.62 -5.79
CA PHE A 17 -0.20 -0.18 -5.69
C PHE A 17 -1.45 0.49 -5.13
N ILE A 18 -1.24 1.61 -4.44
CA ILE A 18 -2.30 2.49 -3.96
C ILE A 18 -1.90 3.95 -4.17
N SER A 19 -2.84 4.77 -4.68
CA SER A 19 -2.64 6.22 -4.88
C SER A 19 -3.54 7.05 -3.99
N HIS A 20 -4.76 6.57 -3.71
CA HIS A 20 -5.78 7.28 -2.94
C HIS A 20 -6.51 6.31 -2.03
N GLY A 21 -6.98 6.81 -0.89
CA GLY A 21 -7.97 6.17 -0.05
C GLY A 21 -9.36 6.75 -0.29
N GLU A 22 -10.29 6.43 0.60
CA GLU A 22 -11.65 7.00 0.61
C GLU A 22 -11.63 8.50 0.92
N ARG A 23 -10.62 8.98 1.63
CA ARG A 23 -10.52 10.35 2.13
C ARG A 23 -9.15 10.95 1.87
N ASP A 24 -9.14 12.26 1.72
CA ASP A 24 -7.94 13.09 1.66
C ASP A 24 -7.84 14.00 2.89
N ILE A 25 -6.66 14.48 3.21
CA ILE A 25 -6.45 15.55 4.19
C ILE A 25 -5.96 16.82 3.50
N THR A 26 -6.32 17.95 4.07
CA THR A 26 -5.82 19.24 3.60
C THR A 26 -4.38 19.46 4.06
N ARG A 27 -3.68 20.44 3.46
CA ARG A 27 -2.37 20.84 3.95
C ARG A 27 -2.40 21.27 5.40
N SER A 28 -3.41 22.04 5.78
CA SER A 28 -3.62 22.44 7.17
C SER A 28 -3.83 21.24 8.09
N GLY A 29 -4.54 20.20 7.62
CA GLY A 29 -4.73 18.97 8.36
C GLY A 29 -3.42 18.22 8.59
N LEU A 30 -2.53 18.18 7.59
CA LEU A 30 -1.19 17.61 7.73
C LEU A 30 -0.38 18.40 8.76
N ASP A 31 -0.31 19.72 8.61
CA ASP A 31 0.53 20.60 9.43
C ASP A 31 0.09 20.66 10.91
N ASN A 32 -1.20 20.38 11.19
CA ASN A 32 -1.77 20.36 12.54
C ASN A 32 -2.02 18.96 13.10
N SER A 33 -1.41 17.94 12.53
CA SER A 33 -1.55 16.56 13.00
C SER A 33 -0.19 15.87 13.15
N SER A 34 -0.19 14.64 13.67
CA SER A 34 1.00 13.78 13.73
C SER A 34 1.23 12.99 12.42
N ALA A 35 0.47 13.28 11.38
CA ALA A 35 0.63 12.62 10.09
C ALA A 35 1.97 13.01 9.45
N VAL A 36 2.60 12.04 8.83
CA VAL A 36 3.87 12.23 8.12
C VAL A 36 3.64 12.01 6.64
N LEU A 37 4.02 12.98 5.82
CA LEU A 37 4.01 12.85 4.38
C LEU A 37 5.16 11.93 3.96
N MET A 38 4.83 10.86 3.27
CA MET A 38 5.77 9.89 2.77
C MET A 38 5.93 10.00 1.26
N PRO A 39 7.14 9.81 0.73
CA PRO A 39 7.36 9.90 -0.70
C PRO A 39 6.69 8.75 -1.46
N LYS A 40 6.51 8.95 -2.76
CA LYS A 40 6.16 7.87 -3.71
C LYS A 40 7.09 6.67 -3.51
N HIS A 41 6.55 5.46 -3.70
CA HIS A 41 7.21 4.16 -3.52
C HIS A 41 7.50 3.80 -2.06
N SER A 42 6.85 4.45 -1.10
CA SER A 42 6.82 3.98 0.27
C SER A 42 6.00 2.70 0.39
N LEU A 43 6.44 1.81 1.26
CA LEU A 43 5.76 0.53 1.53
C LEU A 43 4.84 0.70 2.73
N LEU A 44 3.59 0.31 2.57
CA LEU A 44 2.57 0.40 3.60
C LEU A 44 2.27 -1.01 4.11
N LEU A 45 2.53 -1.26 5.39
CA LEU A 45 2.16 -2.50 6.05
C LEU A 45 1.15 -2.19 7.17
N SER A 46 -0.08 -2.73 7.06
CA SER A 46 -1.02 -2.63 8.16
C SER A 46 -0.57 -3.47 9.35
N THR A 47 -0.55 -2.86 10.53
CA THR A 47 -0.07 -3.49 11.76
C THR A 47 -1.13 -3.57 12.86
N ARG A 48 -2.33 -3.05 12.60
CA ARG A 48 -3.55 -3.26 13.39
C ARG A 48 -4.57 -4.03 12.59
N ALA A 49 -5.59 -4.59 13.25
CA ALA A 49 -6.60 -5.45 12.64
C ALA A 49 -7.31 -4.78 11.44
N PRO A 50 -7.23 -5.38 10.25
CA PRO A 50 -6.48 -6.58 9.93
C PRO A 50 -4.97 -6.31 9.74
N ILE A 51 -4.14 -7.18 10.32
CA ILE A 51 -2.68 -7.11 10.16
C ILE A 51 -2.28 -7.78 8.84
N GLY A 52 -1.34 -7.16 8.11
CA GLY A 52 -0.68 -7.80 6.98
C GLY A 52 -1.13 -7.33 5.60
N TYR A 53 -2.01 -6.34 5.50
CA TYR A 53 -2.21 -5.67 4.22
C TYR A 53 -0.95 -4.92 3.83
N LEU A 54 -0.53 -5.11 2.60
CA LEU A 54 0.72 -4.57 2.08
C LEU A 54 0.48 -3.91 0.71
N ALA A 55 0.90 -2.66 0.58
CA ALA A 55 0.86 -1.92 -0.68
C ALA A 55 2.10 -1.04 -0.86
N ILE A 56 2.31 -0.58 -2.10
CA ILE A 56 3.30 0.43 -2.46
C ILE A 56 2.56 1.71 -2.84
N SER A 57 2.97 2.85 -2.29
CA SER A 57 2.40 4.13 -2.68
C SER A 57 2.81 4.53 -4.10
N ASN A 58 1.86 4.95 -4.92
CA ASN A 58 2.13 5.45 -6.28
C ASN A 58 2.30 6.97 -6.36
N ASN A 59 2.09 7.67 -5.25
CA ASN A 59 2.28 9.11 -5.06
C ASN A 59 2.70 9.40 -3.63
N GLU A 60 2.87 10.68 -3.30
CA GLU A 60 3.04 11.11 -1.91
C GLU A 60 1.75 10.90 -1.14
N ILE A 61 1.85 10.30 0.04
CA ILE A 61 0.70 9.92 0.87
C ILE A 61 0.98 10.10 2.37
N CYS A 62 -0.09 10.14 3.14
CA CYS A 62 -0.08 9.99 4.59
C CYS A 62 -0.85 8.75 5.00
N THR A 63 -0.59 8.25 6.20
CA THR A 63 -1.33 7.13 6.80
C THR A 63 -1.75 7.44 8.22
N ASN A 64 -2.73 6.69 8.71
CA ASN A 64 -3.04 6.69 10.13
C ASN A 64 -2.07 5.76 10.91
N GLN A 65 -2.25 5.71 12.24
CA GLN A 65 -1.42 4.90 13.14
C GLN A 65 -1.58 3.38 12.95
N GLY A 66 -2.51 2.93 12.11
CA GLY A 66 -2.71 1.51 11.80
C GLY A 66 -1.63 0.90 10.91
N PHE A 67 -0.71 1.74 10.42
CA PHE A 67 0.41 1.32 9.59
C PHE A 67 1.75 1.44 10.29
N LYS A 68 2.68 0.59 9.86
CA LYS A 68 4.12 0.85 9.94
C LYS A 68 4.63 0.97 8.51
N SER A 69 4.89 2.20 8.11
CA SER A 69 5.33 2.51 6.74
C SER A 69 6.84 2.45 6.66
N ILE A 70 7.33 1.98 5.54
CA ILE A 70 8.76 1.79 5.28
C ILE A 70 9.12 2.60 4.05
N VAL A 71 10.01 3.57 4.22
CA VAL A 71 10.59 4.32 3.11
C VAL A 71 11.90 3.61 2.72
N PRO A 72 11.96 2.96 1.54
CA PRO A 72 13.19 2.33 1.10
C PRO A 72 14.32 3.35 1.01
N ASN A 73 15.45 3.03 1.59
CA ASN A 73 16.66 3.84 1.52
C ASN A 73 17.80 3.11 0.80
N ALA A 74 18.97 3.76 0.69
CA ALA A 74 20.11 3.22 -0.03
C ALA A 74 20.53 1.83 0.47
N GLY A 75 20.39 0.83 -0.39
CA GLY A 75 20.87 -0.53 -0.11
C GLY A 75 20.02 -1.64 -0.72
N TYR A 76 18.72 -1.59 -0.57
CA TYR A 76 17.80 -2.55 -1.14
C TYR A 76 16.66 -1.84 -1.87
N HIS A 77 16.37 -2.29 -3.08
CA HIS A 77 15.29 -1.71 -3.89
C HIS A 77 13.91 -1.98 -3.26
N GLY A 78 12.98 -1.02 -3.38
CA GLY A 78 11.64 -1.12 -2.78
C GLY A 78 10.85 -2.36 -3.20
N TYR A 79 10.95 -2.79 -4.46
CA TYR A 79 10.28 -4.01 -4.92
C TYR A 79 10.84 -5.28 -4.26
N PHE A 80 12.16 -5.34 -4.02
CA PHE A 80 12.73 -6.44 -3.26
C PHE A 80 12.18 -6.48 -1.83
N ILE A 81 12.14 -5.31 -1.13
CA ILE A 81 11.60 -5.20 0.22
C ILE A 81 10.11 -5.56 0.24
N TYR A 82 9.34 -5.15 -0.76
CA TYR A 82 7.92 -5.52 -0.89
C TYR A 82 7.74 -7.05 -0.92
N TYR A 83 8.46 -7.74 -1.79
CA TYR A 83 8.35 -9.20 -1.89
C TYR A 83 8.88 -9.91 -0.65
N LEU A 84 9.92 -9.38 0.00
CA LEU A 84 10.42 -9.87 1.28
C LEU A 84 9.35 -9.77 2.37
N LEU A 85 8.69 -8.62 2.50
CA LEU A 85 7.58 -8.42 3.43
C LEU A 85 6.41 -9.34 3.10
N LYS A 86 6.00 -9.39 1.83
CA LYS A 86 4.90 -10.22 1.35
C LYS A 86 5.08 -11.69 1.71
N ARG A 87 6.30 -12.20 1.56
CA ARG A 87 6.63 -13.58 1.94
C ARG A 87 6.52 -13.82 3.45
N ASN A 88 6.79 -12.80 4.26
CA ASN A 88 6.86 -12.91 5.72
C ASN A 88 5.61 -12.36 6.44
N VAL A 89 4.60 -11.89 5.72
CA VAL A 89 3.39 -11.27 6.31
C VAL A 89 2.75 -12.15 7.37
N SER A 90 2.58 -13.45 7.11
CA SER A 90 1.95 -14.37 8.07
C SER A 90 2.79 -14.50 9.36
N ALA A 91 4.10 -14.59 9.24
CA ALA A 91 5.00 -14.66 10.39
C ALA A 91 5.02 -13.33 11.16
N ILE A 92 4.97 -12.20 10.49
CA ILE A 92 4.86 -10.86 11.11
C ILE A 92 3.52 -10.75 11.85
N ALA A 93 2.42 -11.18 11.24
CA ALA A 93 1.09 -11.13 11.86
C ALA A 93 0.99 -11.99 13.14
N GLN A 94 1.70 -13.11 13.18
CA GLN A 94 1.78 -13.96 14.38
C GLN A 94 2.50 -13.28 15.56
N GLN A 95 3.34 -12.28 15.30
CA GLN A 95 4.01 -11.48 16.34
C GLN A 95 3.09 -10.41 16.96
N GLY A 96 1.87 -10.26 16.43
CA GLY A 96 0.91 -9.30 16.95
C GLY A 96 0.48 -9.66 18.38
N VAL A 97 0.55 -8.68 19.28
CA VAL A 97 0.17 -8.78 20.70
C VAL A 97 -1.13 -8.04 20.92
N GLY A 98 -2.00 -8.57 21.76
CA GLY A 98 -3.28 -7.99 22.15
C GLY A 98 -4.37 -9.03 22.25
N THR A 99 -5.32 -8.84 23.16
CA THR A 99 -6.44 -9.76 23.41
C THR A 99 -7.59 -9.53 22.44
N THR A 100 -8.07 -8.31 22.34
CA THR A 100 -9.22 -7.95 21.48
C THR A 100 -8.77 -7.44 20.11
N PHE A 101 -7.73 -6.60 20.08
CA PHE A 101 -7.14 -6.07 18.85
C PHE A 101 -5.64 -6.34 18.87
N LYS A 102 -5.21 -7.25 18.03
CA LYS A 102 -3.79 -7.51 17.84
C LYS A 102 -3.11 -6.35 17.12
N GLU A 103 -1.94 -5.99 17.58
CA GLU A 103 -1.06 -5.01 16.94
C GLU A 103 0.39 -5.51 16.90
N VAL A 104 1.05 -5.27 15.79
CA VAL A 104 2.50 -5.43 15.65
C VAL A 104 3.14 -4.08 15.93
N SER A 105 3.89 -3.98 17.04
CA SER A 105 4.57 -2.74 17.42
C SER A 105 5.72 -2.42 16.46
N LYS A 106 6.19 -1.16 16.50
CA LYS A 106 7.38 -0.74 15.74
C LYS A 106 8.60 -1.57 16.17
N ASP A 107 8.76 -1.79 17.45
CA ASP A 107 9.91 -2.54 18.00
C ASP A 107 9.85 -4.01 17.59
N THR A 108 8.66 -4.62 17.61
CA THR A 108 8.46 -5.99 17.12
C THR A 108 8.85 -6.11 15.66
N LEU A 109 8.40 -5.18 14.82
CA LEU A 109 8.72 -5.19 13.39
C LEU A 109 10.21 -4.91 13.13
N SER A 110 10.82 -3.99 13.87
CA SER A 110 12.25 -3.66 13.73
C SER A 110 13.18 -4.80 14.14
N ASN A 111 12.75 -5.62 15.12
CA ASN A 111 13.50 -6.78 15.60
C ASN A 111 13.14 -8.08 14.85
N PHE A 112 12.22 -8.02 13.88
CA PHE A 112 11.85 -9.18 13.10
C PHE A 112 12.99 -9.60 12.18
N ALA A 113 13.64 -10.71 12.52
CA ALA A 113 14.79 -11.22 11.78
C ALA A 113 14.34 -11.88 10.47
N VAL A 114 14.93 -11.45 9.37
CA VAL A 114 14.75 -12.06 8.05
C VAL A 114 16.11 -12.37 7.42
N PRO A 115 16.25 -13.51 6.74
CA PRO A 115 17.46 -13.78 5.97
C PRO A 115 17.54 -12.80 4.79
N LEU A 116 18.62 -12.04 4.72
CA LEU A 116 18.87 -11.12 3.61
C LEU A 116 19.94 -11.70 2.68
N PRO A 117 19.71 -11.71 1.36
CA PRO A 117 20.73 -12.04 0.39
C PRO A 117 21.78 -10.90 0.29
N SER A 118 22.86 -11.14 -0.42
CA SER A 118 23.77 -10.06 -0.78
C SER A 118 23.03 -8.95 -1.55
N LYS A 119 23.49 -7.70 -1.40
CA LYS A 119 22.89 -6.56 -2.12
C LYS A 119 22.89 -6.76 -3.64
N ILE A 120 23.94 -7.40 -4.19
CA ILE A 120 24.04 -7.71 -5.61
C ILE A 120 22.87 -8.61 -6.04
N LEU A 121 22.61 -9.68 -5.30
CA LEU A 121 21.52 -10.61 -5.63
C LEU A 121 20.13 -9.95 -5.49
N ALA A 122 19.96 -9.14 -4.45
CA ALA A 122 18.72 -8.39 -4.25
C ALA A 122 18.45 -7.37 -5.37
N ASN A 123 19.50 -6.68 -5.83
CA ASN A 123 19.38 -5.73 -6.93
C ASN A 123 19.14 -6.42 -8.26
N ASN A 124 19.82 -7.52 -8.56
CA ASN A 124 19.55 -8.33 -9.76
C ASN A 124 18.09 -8.84 -9.80
N PHE A 125 17.56 -9.23 -8.66
CA PHE A 125 16.13 -9.56 -8.55
C PHE A 125 15.25 -8.33 -8.85
N ALA A 126 15.55 -7.20 -8.23
CA ALA A 126 14.80 -5.97 -8.42
C ALA A 126 14.79 -5.51 -9.90
N GLU A 127 15.93 -5.56 -10.58
CA GLU A 127 16.04 -5.23 -12.00
C GLU A 127 15.11 -6.10 -12.87
N LYS A 128 15.03 -7.39 -12.58
CA LYS A 128 14.16 -8.31 -13.33
C LYS A 128 12.68 -8.07 -13.08
N VAL A 129 12.29 -7.70 -11.85
CA VAL A 129 10.87 -7.52 -11.51
C VAL A 129 10.37 -6.10 -11.76
N THR A 130 11.25 -5.10 -11.83
CA THR A 130 10.88 -3.69 -12.04
C THR A 130 9.96 -3.50 -13.25
N PRO A 131 10.28 -3.96 -14.47
CA PRO A 131 9.41 -3.75 -15.62
C PRO A 131 8.04 -4.43 -15.47
N LEU A 132 7.97 -5.54 -14.74
CA LEU A 132 6.70 -6.23 -14.44
C LEU A 132 5.88 -5.45 -13.42
N CYS A 133 6.52 -4.92 -12.39
CA CYS A 133 5.86 -4.10 -11.38
C CYS A 133 5.36 -2.78 -11.96
N GLU A 134 6.15 -2.13 -12.82
CA GLU A 134 5.75 -0.89 -13.50
C GLU A 134 4.56 -1.12 -14.43
N LYS A 135 4.60 -2.19 -15.25
CA LYS A 135 3.46 -2.57 -16.08
C LYS A 135 2.22 -2.84 -15.23
N ARG A 136 2.37 -3.54 -14.12
CA ARG A 136 1.29 -3.80 -13.17
C ARG A 136 0.72 -2.50 -12.60
N CYS A 137 1.57 -1.55 -12.24
CA CYS A 137 1.15 -0.24 -11.75
C CYS A 137 0.24 0.47 -12.76
N VAL A 138 0.63 0.51 -14.04
CA VAL A 138 -0.18 1.10 -15.12
C VAL A 138 -1.52 0.39 -15.25
N LEU A 139 -1.53 -0.93 -15.31
CA LEU A 139 -2.76 -1.72 -15.44
C LEU A 139 -3.69 -1.57 -14.22
N GLU A 140 -3.16 -1.48 -13.02
CA GLU A 140 -3.97 -1.25 -11.80
C GLU A 140 -4.59 0.16 -11.82
N GLU A 141 -3.90 1.17 -12.37
CA GLU A 141 -4.43 2.52 -12.55
C GLU A 141 -5.52 2.56 -13.64
N GLU A 142 -5.28 1.95 -14.80
CA GLU A 142 -6.29 1.83 -15.87
C GLU A 142 -7.55 1.12 -15.36
N ASN A 143 -7.42 0.02 -14.62
CA ASN A 143 -8.55 -0.68 -14.03
C ASN A 143 -9.34 0.23 -13.07
N ARG A 144 -8.66 1.06 -12.28
CA ARG A 144 -9.32 2.00 -11.37
C ARG A 144 -10.14 3.05 -12.15
N GLU A 145 -9.59 3.58 -13.22
CA GLU A 145 -10.32 4.53 -14.07
C GLU A 145 -11.52 3.87 -14.76
N LEU A 146 -11.38 2.63 -15.23
CA LEU A 146 -12.49 1.87 -15.80
C LEU A 146 -13.58 1.57 -14.76
N GLU A 147 -13.21 1.23 -13.53
CA GLU A 147 -14.15 1.05 -12.41
C GLU A 147 -14.93 2.36 -12.15
N ARG A 148 -14.24 3.51 -12.10
CA ARG A 148 -14.88 4.83 -11.92
C ARG A 148 -15.82 5.19 -13.07
N LEU A 149 -15.43 4.94 -14.32
CA LEU A 149 -16.25 5.17 -15.49
C LEU A 149 -17.51 4.28 -15.48
N ARG A 150 -17.36 3.01 -15.15
CA ARG A 150 -18.50 2.09 -14.99
C ARG A 150 -19.48 2.62 -13.94
N ASP A 151 -18.99 2.96 -12.76
CA ASP A 151 -19.83 3.39 -11.64
C ASP A 151 -20.51 4.74 -11.91
N TRP A 152 -19.88 5.60 -12.72
CA TRP A 152 -20.47 6.84 -13.18
C TRP A 152 -21.53 6.62 -14.30
N LEU A 153 -21.26 5.70 -15.25
CA LEU A 153 -22.16 5.46 -16.39
C LEU A 153 -23.37 4.59 -16.01
N MET A 154 -23.21 3.64 -15.10
CA MET A 154 -24.28 2.70 -14.74
C MET A 154 -25.60 3.39 -14.34
N PRO A 155 -25.61 4.38 -13.44
CA PRO A 155 -26.85 5.10 -13.10
C PRO A 155 -27.46 5.84 -14.30
N MET A 156 -26.65 6.41 -15.19
CA MET A 156 -27.10 7.13 -16.37
C MET A 156 -27.78 6.20 -17.40
N LEU A 157 -27.20 5.00 -17.59
CA LEU A 157 -27.81 3.97 -18.44
C LEU A 157 -29.12 3.46 -17.86
N MET A 158 -29.18 3.21 -16.56
CA MET A 158 -30.38 2.72 -15.89
C MET A 158 -31.52 3.74 -15.93
N ASN A 159 -31.20 5.03 -15.87
CA ASN A 159 -32.17 6.11 -15.93
C ASN A 159 -32.50 6.59 -17.37
N GLY A 160 -31.93 5.96 -18.38
CA GLY A 160 -32.13 6.34 -19.80
C GLY A 160 -31.50 7.69 -20.20
N GLN A 161 -30.61 8.24 -19.34
CA GLN A 161 -29.87 9.48 -19.63
C GLN A 161 -28.71 9.26 -20.62
N ALA A 162 -28.18 8.06 -20.69
CA ALA A 162 -27.23 7.62 -21.69
C ALA A 162 -27.81 6.40 -22.44
N ARG A 163 -27.47 6.28 -23.73
CA ARG A 163 -27.85 5.12 -24.57
C ARG A 163 -26.61 4.60 -25.27
N VAL A 164 -26.55 3.31 -25.44
CA VAL A 164 -25.54 2.65 -26.28
C VAL A 164 -26.18 2.52 -27.67
N GLU A 165 -25.54 3.11 -28.69
CA GLU A 165 -25.94 2.95 -30.09
C GLU A 165 -25.31 1.67 -30.68
#